data_8d46195075ffa7f365abff2d34558157
#
_entry.id   8d46195075ffa7f365abff2d34558157
#
_cell.length_a   1.000
_cell.length_b   1.000
_cell.length_c   1.000
_cell.angle_alpha   90.00
_cell.angle_beta   90.00
_cell.angle_gamma   90.00
#
_symmetry.space_group_name_H-M   'P 1'
#
loop_
_entity.id
_entity.type
_entity.pdbx_description
1 polymer ?
#
loop_
_entity_poly.entity_id
_entity_poly.type
_entity_poly.pdbx_seq_one_letter_code
_entity_poly.pdbx_strand_id
1 'polypeptide(L)'
;SCNFNLYQRIYSVNYIDKSEDINVDISTIFTLINNVDGYKSFLPWCKNSTIISNIDNIIIGEIEISKNLINWKFKTSNSYIKDKTIKLELVDGPFSHLNGEWNFKKKDNFNTQVSLYLEYQFDNRIIEMSLKPIFSSIMNSILDSFISEAFRIKNDKQT
;
A
#
# COMPACT_ATOMS: atom_id res chain seq x y z
N SER A 1 32.93 2.03 -21.12
CA SER A 1 31.50 1.76 -21.42
C SER A 1 30.79 0.96 -20.33
N CYS A 2 31.49 0.35 -19.37
CA CYS A 2 30.86 -0.39 -18.27
C CYS A 2 30.22 0.51 -17.18
N ASN A 3 30.62 1.76 -17.08
CA ASN A 3 30.12 2.68 -16.04
C ASN A 3 28.74 3.30 -16.34
N PHE A 4 28.28 3.26 -17.57
CA PHE A 4 27.01 3.84 -17.98
C PHE A 4 25.81 3.01 -17.50
N ASN A 5 25.98 1.70 -17.40
CA ASN A 5 24.90 0.79 -16.96
C ASN A 5 24.66 0.78 -15.45
N LEU A 6 25.65 1.11 -14.64
CA LEU A 6 25.53 1.20 -13.19
C LEU A 6 24.80 2.48 -12.76
N TYR A 7 25.03 3.59 -13.45
CA TYR A 7 24.33 4.85 -13.16
C TYR A 7 22.85 4.81 -13.54
N GLN A 8 22.48 4.12 -14.63
CA GLN A 8 21.06 3.97 -14.99
C GLN A 8 20.29 3.06 -14.02
N ARG A 9 20.93 2.11 -13.35
CA ARG A 9 20.30 1.28 -12.32
C ARG A 9 19.97 2.06 -11.05
N ILE A 10 20.72 3.09 -10.73
CA ILE A 10 20.55 3.90 -9.50
C ILE A 10 19.38 4.88 -9.65
N TYR A 11 18.96 5.24 -10.85
CA TYR A 11 17.94 6.25 -11.11
C TYR A 11 16.56 5.71 -11.51
N SER A 12 16.33 4.39 -11.48
CA SER A 12 15.04 3.79 -11.86
C SER A 12 14.14 3.45 -10.66
N VAL A 13 14.21 4.23 -9.59
CA VAL A 13 13.28 4.12 -8.46
C VAL A 13 11.95 4.75 -8.84
N ASN A 14 10.89 3.97 -8.70
CA ASN A 14 9.52 4.47 -8.88
C ASN A 14 9.00 4.96 -7.53
N TYR A 15 8.17 5.98 -7.56
CA TYR A 15 7.55 6.47 -6.33
C TYR A 15 6.11 6.93 -6.57
N ILE A 16 5.34 6.89 -5.49
CA ILE A 16 4.00 7.44 -5.39
C ILE A 16 3.99 8.39 -4.19
N ASP A 17 3.42 9.57 -4.41
CA ASP A 17 3.21 10.58 -3.38
C ASP A 17 1.82 11.17 -3.56
N LYS A 18 0.90 10.77 -2.70
CA LYS A 18 -0.51 11.16 -2.77
C LYS A 18 -1.01 11.62 -1.41
N SER A 19 -1.87 12.62 -1.42
CA SER A 19 -2.50 13.14 -0.22
C SER A 19 -3.93 13.58 -0.52
N GLU A 20 -4.87 13.28 0.38
CA GLU A 20 -6.25 13.71 0.27
C GLU A 20 -6.85 14.06 1.64
N ASP A 21 -7.71 15.09 1.63
CA ASP A 21 -8.58 15.40 2.76
C ASP A 21 -9.91 14.68 2.56
N ILE A 22 -10.33 13.89 3.55
CA ILE A 22 -11.53 13.06 3.44
C ILE A 22 -12.48 13.32 4.61
N ASN A 23 -13.78 13.22 4.33
CA ASN A 23 -14.82 13.31 5.34
C ASN A 23 -15.08 11.94 6.01
N VAL A 24 -14.06 11.42 6.64
CA VAL A 24 -14.07 10.18 7.43
C VAL A 24 -13.20 10.41 8.65
N ASP A 25 -13.63 9.91 9.79
CA ASP A 25 -12.86 10.02 11.04
C ASP A 25 -11.56 9.20 10.96
N ILE A 26 -10.55 9.65 11.69
CA ILE A 26 -9.22 9.08 11.63
C ILE A 26 -9.17 7.62 12.07
N SER A 27 -9.96 7.23 13.06
CA SER A 27 -10.00 5.84 13.52
C SER A 27 -10.52 4.88 12.45
N THR A 28 -11.54 5.28 11.71
CA THR A 28 -12.12 4.46 10.64
C THR A 28 -11.12 4.23 9.51
N ILE A 29 -10.52 5.28 8.99
CA ILE A 29 -9.57 5.14 7.86
C ILE A 29 -8.27 4.46 8.28
N PHE A 30 -7.74 4.76 9.46
CA PHE A 30 -6.55 4.09 9.98
C PHE A 30 -6.78 2.59 10.16
N THR A 31 -7.86 2.21 10.82
CA THR A 31 -8.19 0.80 11.08
C THR A 31 -8.37 0.03 9.78
N LEU A 32 -9.02 0.63 8.80
CA LEU A 32 -9.20 0.02 7.48
C LEU A 32 -7.87 -0.26 6.77
N ILE A 33 -6.98 0.72 6.72
CA ILE A 33 -5.69 0.59 6.03
C ILE A 33 -4.72 -0.32 6.80
N ASN A 34 -4.79 -0.31 8.14
CA ASN A 34 -3.94 -1.17 8.98
C ASN A 34 -4.37 -2.64 8.95
N ASN A 35 -5.62 -2.94 8.59
CA ASN A 35 -6.14 -4.30 8.54
C ASN A 35 -5.89 -4.96 7.18
N VAL A 36 -4.67 -5.44 6.96
CA VAL A 36 -4.27 -6.14 5.73
C VAL A 36 -5.17 -7.33 5.43
N ASP A 37 -5.62 -8.06 6.44
CA ASP A 37 -6.47 -9.24 6.26
C ASP A 37 -7.81 -8.92 5.58
N GLY A 38 -8.29 -7.71 5.72
CA GLY A 38 -9.53 -7.24 5.09
C GLY A 38 -9.42 -6.87 3.62
N TYR A 39 -8.24 -6.68 3.08
CA TYR A 39 -8.03 -6.17 1.71
C TYR A 39 -8.68 -7.02 0.63
N LYS A 40 -8.60 -8.34 0.77
CA LYS A 40 -9.20 -9.31 -0.17
C LYS A 40 -10.71 -9.17 -0.33
N SER A 41 -11.39 -8.55 0.64
CA SER A 41 -12.86 -8.42 0.59
C SER A 41 -13.35 -7.24 -0.24
N PHE A 42 -12.51 -6.23 -0.54
CA PHE A 42 -12.94 -5.04 -1.26
C PHE A 42 -11.99 -4.54 -2.36
N LEU A 43 -10.74 -5.01 -2.41
CA LEU A 43 -9.80 -4.64 -3.46
C LEU A 43 -9.86 -5.67 -4.60
N PRO A 44 -10.34 -5.29 -5.80
CA PRO A 44 -10.62 -6.27 -6.86
C PRO A 44 -9.37 -6.99 -7.40
N TRP A 45 -8.19 -6.38 -7.28
CA TRP A 45 -6.92 -6.95 -7.69
C TRP A 45 -6.27 -7.81 -6.58
N CYS A 46 -6.80 -7.78 -5.37
CA CYS A 46 -6.27 -8.56 -4.24
C CYS A 46 -6.96 -9.92 -4.18
N LYS A 47 -6.28 -10.95 -4.64
CA LYS A 47 -6.77 -12.32 -4.60
C LYS A 47 -6.76 -12.89 -3.19
N ASN A 48 -5.72 -12.57 -2.42
CA ASN A 48 -5.60 -12.97 -1.02
C ASN A 48 -4.80 -11.94 -0.23
N SER A 49 -5.11 -11.84 1.04
CA SER A 49 -4.39 -11.00 1.99
C SER A 49 -4.47 -11.64 3.37
N THR A 50 -3.35 -11.63 4.10
CA THR A 50 -3.26 -12.32 5.39
C THR A 50 -2.32 -11.57 6.32
N ILE A 51 -2.72 -11.42 7.57
CA ILE A 51 -1.84 -10.99 8.65
C ILE A 51 -1.15 -12.25 9.20
N ILE A 52 0.16 -12.35 9.00
CA ILE A 52 0.97 -13.48 9.49
C ILE A 52 1.26 -13.32 10.97
N SER A 53 1.56 -12.10 11.40
CA SER A 53 1.79 -11.78 12.81
C SER A 53 1.46 -10.30 13.08
N ASN A 54 1.10 -10.03 14.33
CA ASN A 54 0.90 -8.66 14.83
C ASN A 54 1.43 -8.61 16.26
N ILE A 55 2.68 -8.21 16.42
CA ILE A 55 3.40 -8.19 17.69
C ILE A 55 4.10 -6.84 17.84
N ASP A 56 3.95 -6.19 18.99
CA ASP A 56 4.62 -4.92 19.30
C ASP A 56 4.36 -3.82 18.25
N ASN A 57 3.12 -3.72 17.78
CA ASN A 57 2.72 -2.76 16.75
C ASN A 57 3.45 -2.95 15.41
N ILE A 58 3.86 -4.17 15.12
CA ILE A 58 4.43 -4.56 13.83
C ILE A 58 3.58 -5.68 13.25
N ILE A 59 2.98 -5.41 12.09
CA ILE A 59 2.21 -6.37 11.33
C ILE A 59 3.11 -6.90 10.20
N ILE A 60 3.28 -8.21 10.14
CA ILE A 60 3.79 -8.88 8.93
C ILE A 60 2.57 -9.29 8.11
N GLY A 61 2.43 -8.67 6.94
CA GLY A 61 1.32 -8.93 6.03
C GLY A 61 1.78 -9.54 4.72
N GLU A 62 0.99 -10.45 4.17
CA GLU A 62 1.19 -11.01 2.84
C GLU A 62 0.01 -10.65 1.95
N ILE A 63 0.30 -10.21 0.74
CA ILE A 63 -0.70 -9.86 -0.27
C ILE A 63 -0.41 -10.67 -1.54
N GLU A 64 -1.45 -11.26 -2.11
CA GLU A 64 -1.42 -11.87 -3.43
C GLU A 64 -2.19 -10.99 -4.41
N ILE A 65 -1.49 -10.49 -5.41
CA ILE A 65 -2.07 -9.68 -6.48
C ILE A 65 -2.37 -10.60 -7.67
N SER A 66 -3.57 -10.45 -8.23
CA SER A 66 -4.00 -11.15 -9.43
C SER A 66 -4.67 -10.18 -10.39
N LYS A 67 -4.05 -9.98 -11.55
CA LYS A 67 -4.59 -9.12 -12.61
C LYS A 67 -4.02 -9.54 -13.96
N ASN A 68 -4.86 -9.60 -15.00
CA ASN A 68 -4.45 -9.89 -16.38
C ASN A 68 -3.65 -11.20 -16.52
N LEU A 69 -4.09 -12.28 -15.85
CA LEU A 69 -3.45 -13.60 -15.84
C LEU A 69 -2.08 -13.62 -15.12
N ILE A 70 -1.72 -12.55 -14.44
CA ILE A 70 -0.48 -12.47 -13.66
C ILE A 70 -0.84 -12.55 -12.18
N ASN A 71 -0.16 -13.43 -11.45
CA ASN A 71 -0.26 -13.56 -10.00
C ASN A 71 1.12 -13.41 -9.38
N TRP A 72 1.22 -12.61 -8.31
CA TRP A 72 2.43 -12.59 -7.50
C TRP A 72 2.12 -12.26 -6.06
N LYS A 73 3.01 -12.67 -5.17
CA LYS A 73 2.92 -12.43 -3.74
C LYS A 73 4.04 -11.54 -3.26
N PHE A 74 3.76 -10.75 -2.26
CA PHE A 74 4.79 -10.05 -1.53
C PHE A 74 4.40 -9.89 -0.07
N LYS A 75 5.41 -9.79 0.79
CA LYS A 75 5.29 -9.57 2.22
C LYS A 75 5.91 -8.26 2.61
N THR A 76 5.26 -7.57 3.54
CA THR A 76 5.78 -6.35 4.13
C THR A 76 5.73 -6.42 5.65
N SER A 77 6.66 -5.71 6.28
CA SER A 77 6.66 -5.42 7.70
C SER A 77 6.11 -4.01 7.88
N ASN A 78 4.98 -3.91 8.56
CA ASN A 78 4.21 -2.68 8.73
C ASN A 78 4.27 -2.27 10.20
N SER A 79 5.16 -1.35 10.54
CA SER A 79 5.21 -0.78 11.88
C SER A 79 4.25 0.40 11.98
N TYR A 80 3.39 0.43 13.00
CA TYR A 80 2.36 1.44 13.08
C TYR A 80 2.31 2.15 14.44
N ILE A 81 1.88 3.40 14.38
CA ILE A 81 1.43 4.18 15.54
C ILE A 81 -0.04 4.51 15.29
N LYS A 82 -0.90 4.03 16.18
CA LYS A 82 -2.36 4.16 16.03
C LYS A 82 -2.77 5.59 15.68
N ASP A 83 -3.60 5.72 14.64
CA ASP A 83 -4.15 6.98 14.14
C ASP A 83 -3.09 8.01 13.69
N LYS A 84 -1.85 7.57 13.43
CA LYS A 84 -0.76 8.45 13.01
C LYS A 84 -0.02 7.95 11.77
N THR A 85 0.62 6.79 11.86
CA THR A 85 1.50 6.31 10.77
C THR A 85 1.42 4.80 10.60
N ILE A 86 1.68 4.35 9.37
CA ILE A 86 1.99 2.95 9.06
C ILE A 86 3.22 2.97 8.15
N LYS A 87 4.37 2.50 8.62
CA LYS A 87 5.60 2.40 7.84
C LYS A 87 5.70 1.01 7.22
N LEU A 88 5.97 0.97 5.93
CA LEU A 88 6.02 -0.25 5.13
C LEU A 88 7.45 -0.55 4.72
N GLU A 89 7.92 -1.76 4.98
CA GLU A 89 9.21 -2.28 4.53
C GLU A 89 9.03 -3.64 3.89
N LEU A 90 9.74 -3.88 2.78
CA LEU A 90 9.73 -5.17 2.11
C LEU A 90 10.33 -6.26 2.98
N VAL A 91 9.65 -7.40 3.07
CA VAL A 91 10.17 -8.64 3.65
C VAL A 91 10.50 -9.64 2.53
N ASP A 92 9.60 -9.81 1.57
CA ASP A 92 9.77 -10.72 0.45
C ASP A 92 8.87 -10.30 -0.72
N GLY A 93 9.34 -10.52 -1.94
CA GLY A 93 8.58 -10.21 -3.14
C GLY A 93 9.46 -9.89 -4.34
N PRO A 94 8.86 -9.57 -5.50
CA PRO A 94 9.58 -9.36 -6.75
C PRO A 94 10.26 -7.98 -6.84
N PHE A 95 10.67 -7.43 -5.73
CA PHE A 95 11.30 -6.11 -5.62
C PHE A 95 12.69 -6.22 -5.04
N SER A 96 13.62 -5.41 -5.53
CA SER A 96 14.89 -5.15 -4.86
C SER A 96 14.74 -4.10 -3.75
N HIS A 97 13.70 -3.26 -3.86
CA HIS A 97 13.39 -2.21 -2.91
C HIS A 97 11.89 -1.95 -2.91
N LEU A 98 11.30 -1.87 -1.74
CA LEU A 98 9.95 -1.37 -1.53
C LEU A 98 9.84 -0.89 -0.08
N ASN A 99 9.63 0.40 0.09
CA ASN A 99 9.30 0.98 1.38
C ASN A 99 8.37 2.18 1.20
N GLY A 100 7.70 2.53 2.25
CA GLY A 100 6.81 3.68 2.22
C GLY A 100 6.16 3.96 3.55
N GLU A 101 5.25 4.90 3.53
CA GLU A 101 4.59 5.37 4.73
C GLU A 101 3.20 5.91 4.42
N TRP A 102 2.23 5.45 5.19
CA TRP A 102 0.94 6.10 5.34
C TRP A 102 1.00 7.09 6.49
N ASN A 103 0.48 8.28 6.29
CA ASN A 103 0.34 9.28 7.34
C ASN A 103 -1.13 9.69 7.46
N PHE A 104 -1.57 9.84 8.71
CA PHE A 104 -2.94 10.20 9.06
C PHE A 104 -2.89 11.43 9.95
N LYS A 105 -3.57 12.49 9.54
CA LYS A 105 -3.64 13.73 10.30
C LYS A 105 -5.09 14.09 10.57
N LYS A 106 -5.45 14.10 11.85
CA LYS A 106 -6.79 14.53 12.28
C LYS A 106 -6.98 16.01 11.97
N LYS A 107 -8.00 16.33 11.19
CA LYS A 107 -8.42 17.71 10.94
C LYS A 107 -9.45 18.15 11.99
N ASP A 108 -10.43 17.30 12.26
CA ASP A 108 -11.45 17.42 13.31
C ASP A 108 -12.02 16.02 13.59
N ASN A 109 -13.13 15.94 14.30
CA ASN A 109 -13.75 14.65 14.67
C ASN A 109 -14.30 13.86 13.46
N PHE A 110 -14.50 14.50 12.31
CA PHE A 110 -15.14 13.90 11.14
C PHE A 110 -14.27 13.91 9.90
N ASN A 111 -13.13 14.60 9.93
CA ASN A 111 -12.29 14.82 8.75
C ASN A 111 -10.84 14.46 9.05
N THR A 112 -10.21 13.81 8.07
CA THR A 112 -8.82 13.33 8.16
C THR A 112 -8.07 13.66 6.88
N GLN A 113 -6.82 14.08 7.00
CA GLN A 113 -5.88 14.07 5.88
C GLN A 113 -5.13 12.76 5.87
N VAL A 114 -5.20 12.05 4.74
CA VAL A 114 -4.50 10.77 4.52
C VAL A 114 -3.49 10.97 3.41
N SER A 115 -2.27 10.51 3.64
CA SER A 115 -1.23 10.54 2.62
C SER A 115 -0.50 9.21 2.54
N LEU A 116 -0.07 8.87 1.31
CA LEU A 116 0.77 7.72 1.02
C LEU A 116 2.00 8.17 0.26
N TYR A 117 3.17 7.83 0.78
CA TYR A 117 4.43 7.86 0.06
C TYR A 117 4.94 6.43 -0.08
N LEU A 118 5.31 6.02 -1.28
CA LEU A 118 5.85 4.68 -1.56
C LEU A 118 6.96 4.78 -2.58
N GLU A 119 8.11 4.16 -2.29
CA GLU A 119 9.20 3.94 -3.22
C GLU A 119 9.33 2.46 -3.53
N TYR A 120 9.57 2.12 -4.79
CA TYR A 120 9.77 0.72 -5.16
C TYR A 120 10.65 0.58 -6.41
N GLN A 121 11.34 -0.56 -6.46
CA GLN A 121 12.15 -0.98 -7.60
C GLN A 121 11.99 -2.49 -7.75
N PHE A 122 11.79 -2.96 -8.99
CA PHE A 122 11.67 -4.40 -9.24
C PHE A 122 13.04 -5.08 -9.24
N ASP A 123 13.06 -6.41 -8.97
CA ASP A 123 14.28 -7.20 -8.84
C ASP A 123 15.15 -7.18 -10.10
N ASN A 124 14.50 -7.20 -11.26
CA ASN A 124 15.20 -7.19 -12.54
C ASN A 124 14.31 -6.61 -13.64
N ARG A 125 14.91 -6.37 -14.79
CA ARG A 125 14.23 -5.73 -15.92
C ARG A 125 13.10 -6.56 -16.50
N ILE A 126 13.23 -7.89 -16.49
CA ILE A 126 12.18 -8.79 -17.02
C ILE A 126 10.94 -8.71 -16.14
N ILE A 127 11.12 -8.77 -14.83
CA ILE A 127 10.03 -8.60 -13.86
C ILE A 127 9.41 -7.20 -13.98
N GLU A 128 10.24 -6.16 -14.10
CA GLU A 128 9.77 -4.79 -14.28
C GLU A 128 8.87 -4.66 -15.53
N MET A 129 9.28 -5.22 -16.65
CA MET A 129 8.48 -5.17 -17.89
C MET A 129 7.12 -5.82 -17.73
N SER A 130 7.03 -6.91 -16.97
CA SER A 130 5.79 -7.66 -16.74
C SER A 130 4.88 -7.01 -15.69
N LEU A 131 5.46 -6.58 -14.58
CA LEU A 131 4.69 -6.17 -13.39
C LEU A 131 4.47 -4.67 -13.27
N LYS A 132 5.37 -3.84 -13.79
CA LYS A 132 5.29 -2.38 -13.61
C LYS A 132 3.97 -1.78 -14.13
N PRO A 133 3.43 -2.13 -15.31
CA PRO A 133 2.16 -1.56 -15.76
C PRO A 133 1.00 -1.89 -14.82
N ILE A 134 0.97 -3.11 -14.31
CA ILE A 134 -0.08 -3.59 -13.40
C ILE A 134 0.08 -2.94 -12.02
N PHE A 135 1.27 -2.99 -11.46
CA PHE A 135 1.55 -2.42 -10.14
C PHE A 135 1.34 -0.91 -10.11
N SER A 136 1.78 -0.19 -11.14
CA SER A 136 1.56 1.26 -11.27
C SER A 136 0.07 1.60 -11.36
N SER A 137 -0.71 0.83 -12.11
CA SER A 137 -2.16 1.00 -12.20
C SER A 137 -2.84 0.82 -10.84
N ILE A 138 -2.44 -0.23 -10.10
CA ILE A 138 -2.94 -0.48 -8.74
C ILE A 138 -2.59 0.67 -7.81
N MET A 139 -1.33 1.08 -7.78
CA MET A 139 -0.86 2.13 -6.88
C MET A 139 -1.47 3.50 -7.20
N ASN A 140 -1.75 3.78 -8.47
CA ASN A 140 -2.41 5.02 -8.85
C ASN A 140 -3.85 5.13 -8.33
N SER A 141 -4.51 4.01 -8.08
CA SER A 141 -5.90 3.95 -7.60
C SER A 141 -6.04 3.52 -6.14
N ILE A 142 -4.95 3.17 -5.46
CA ILE A 142 -5.03 2.53 -4.15
C ILE A 142 -5.67 3.45 -3.08
N LEU A 143 -5.29 4.71 -3.05
CA LEU A 143 -5.85 5.67 -2.09
C LEU A 143 -7.36 5.85 -2.32
N ASP A 144 -7.78 6.01 -3.58
CA ASP A 144 -9.20 6.13 -3.92
C ASP A 144 -10.00 4.89 -3.52
N SER A 145 -9.42 3.70 -3.66
CA SER A 145 -10.07 2.44 -3.28
C SER A 145 -10.30 2.36 -1.77
N PHE A 146 -9.32 2.76 -0.97
CA PHE A 146 -9.47 2.82 0.49
C PHE A 146 -10.47 3.89 0.92
N ILE A 147 -10.45 5.05 0.28
CA ILE A 147 -11.40 6.13 0.57
C ILE A 147 -12.84 5.67 0.29
N SER A 148 -13.07 5.04 -0.85
CA SER A 148 -14.39 4.51 -1.21
C SER A 148 -14.90 3.50 -0.19
N GLU A 149 -14.04 2.57 0.26
CA GLU A 149 -14.41 1.59 1.28
C GLU A 149 -14.64 2.26 2.64
N ALA A 150 -13.86 3.27 3.01
CA ALA A 150 -14.07 4.03 4.24
C ALA A 150 -15.43 4.74 4.25
N PHE A 151 -15.86 5.31 3.13
CA PHE A 151 -17.19 5.90 2.99
C PHE A 151 -18.30 4.87 3.11
N ARG A 152 -18.12 3.70 2.50
CA ARG A 152 -19.07 2.59 2.64
C ARG A 152 -19.25 2.19 4.11
N ILE A 153 -18.14 2.02 4.83
CA ILE A 153 -18.16 1.68 6.27
C ILE A 153 -18.85 2.77 7.07
N LYS A 154 -18.53 4.04 6.83
CA LYS A 154 -19.15 5.19 7.49
C LYS A 154 -20.66 5.22 7.27
N ASN A 155 -21.11 5.00 6.04
CA ASN A 155 -22.54 5.02 5.69
C ASN A 155 -23.29 3.84 6.33
N ASP A 156 -22.70 2.66 6.38
CA ASP A 156 -23.29 1.48 7.04
C ASP A 156 -23.49 1.72 8.55
N LYS A 157 -22.58 2.44 9.20
CA LYS A 157 -22.71 2.78 10.64
C LYS A 157 -23.83 3.80 10.92
N GLN A 158 -24.29 4.56 9.91
CA GLN A 158 -25.36 5.56 10.04
C GLN A 158 -26.76 4.97 9.80
N THR A 159 -26.84 3.75 9.33
CA THR A 159 -28.07 2.97 9.17
C THR A 159 -28.22 1.96 10.31
#